data_8f01cf79644ff0ff9e1b6a2a3ede404a
#
_entry.id   8f01cf79644ff0ff9e1b6a2a3ede404a
#
_cell.length_a   1.000
_cell.length_b   1.000
_cell.length_c   1.000
_cell.angle_alpha   90.00
_cell.angle_beta   90.00
_cell.angle_gamma   90.00
#
_symmetry.space_group_name_H-M   'P 1'
#
loop_
_entity.id
_entity.type
_entity.pdbx_description
1 polymer ?
#
loop_
_entity_poly.entity_id
_entity_poly.type
_entity_poly.pdbx_seq_one_letter_code
_entity_poly.pdbx_strand_id
1 'polypeptide(L)'
;MAQCMGVTCAAAAALLISACGFHLQGRAPLPDPVKTPYLEVPDRQSDFVQSLRRALLSNGAHLAREKGQASAVVSIVKDNLTRRVVSVSATNQPNQYEVTYTVGFSVTAGDKELLPQQEVSATRTYSFDERLLLAKGHEDDVLRADMARDLADMVMRRLSSL
;
A
#
# COMPACT_ATOMS: atom_id res chain seq x y z
N MET A 1 0.38 58.58 0.68
CA MET A 1 0.76 57.73 -0.47
C MET A 1 1.51 56.43 -0.05
N ALA A 2 2.16 56.34 1.10
CA ALA A 2 2.89 55.15 1.54
C ALA A 2 2.00 53.96 2.00
N GLN A 3 0.78 54.21 2.46
CA GLN A 3 -0.14 53.15 2.93
C GLN A 3 -0.74 52.28 1.81
N CYS A 4 -0.93 52.81 0.60
CA CYS A 4 -1.48 52.02 -0.53
C CYS A 4 -0.48 51.02 -1.11
N MET A 5 0.84 51.31 -0.98
CA MET A 5 1.88 50.42 -1.54
C MET A 5 2.10 49.13 -0.71
N GLY A 6 1.79 49.19 0.61
CA GLY A 6 1.88 48.00 1.49
C GLY A 6 0.77 46.98 1.25
N VAL A 7 -0.45 47.45 0.96
CA VAL A 7 -1.61 46.57 0.74
C VAL A 7 -1.51 45.82 -0.60
N THR A 8 -1.00 46.46 -1.65
CA THR A 8 -0.80 45.82 -2.97
C THR A 8 0.33 44.76 -2.93
N CYS A 9 1.39 44.99 -2.14
CA CYS A 9 2.46 44.01 -1.99
C CYS A 9 2.01 42.77 -1.21
N ALA A 10 1.18 42.94 -0.18
CA ALA A 10 0.59 41.81 0.60
C ALA A 10 -0.42 40.99 -0.23
N ALA A 11 -1.21 41.66 -1.07
CA ALA A 11 -2.15 40.94 -1.97
C ALA A 11 -1.41 40.14 -3.08
N ALA A 12 -0.31 40.69 -3.62
CA ALA A 12 0.50 39.95 -4.61
C ALA A 12 1.24 38.77 -3.99
N ALA A 13 1.72 38.83 -2.73
CA ALA A 13 2.34 37.73 -2.02
C ALA A 13 1.34 36.60 -1.72
N ALA A 14 0.08 36.92 -1.38
CA ALA A 14 -0.97 35.93 -1.13
C ALA A 14 -1.37 35.15 -2.41
N LEU A 15 -1.33 35.78 -3.58
CA LEU A 15 -1.60 35.13 -4.87
C LEU A 15 -0.51 34.16 -5.31
N LEU A 16 0.74 34.36 -4.90
CA LEU A 16 1.86 33.48 -5.22
C LEU A 16 1.83 32.16 -4.40
N ILE A 17 1.23 32.15 -3.21
CA ILE A 17 1.11 30.96 -2.38
C ILE A 17 0.04 29.98 -2.95
N SER A 18 -0.94 30.48 -3.67
CA SER A 18 -1.98 29.66 -4.33
C SER A 18 -1.46 28.95 -5.60
N ALA A 19 -0.30 29.34 -6.13
CA ALA A 19 0.30 28.77 -7.34
C ALA A 19 1.14 27.49 -7.07
N CYS A 20 1.46 27.17 -5.80
CA CYS A 20 1.97 25.85 -5.44
C CYS A 20 0.83 24.86 -5.58
N GLY A 21 0.72 24.16 -6.70
CA GLY A 21 -0.26 23.14 -7.00
C GLY A 21 -0.17 21.89 -6.10
N PHE A 22 -0.07 22.08 -4.80
CA PHE A 22 -0.20 21.02 -3.80
C PHE A 22 -1.67 20.58 -3.76
N HIS A 23 -2.02 19.65 -4.64
CA HIS A 23 -3.22 18.87 -4.47
C HIS A 23 -2.94 17.84 -3.38
N LEU A 24 -3.62 17.97 -2.24
CA LEU A 24 -3.74 16.89 -1.29
C LEU A 24 -4.23 15.68 -2.07
N GLN A 25 -3.42 14.64 -2.19
CA GLN A 25 -3.78 13.43 -2.92
C GLN A 25 -4.94 12.78 -2.15
N GLY A 26 -6.16 13.19 -2.52
CA GLY A 26 -7.41 12.65 -1.98
C GLY A 26 -7.58 11.20 -2.42
N ARG A 27 -8.60 10.56 -1.86
CA ARG A 27 -9.03 9.22 -2.25
C ARG A 27 -9.19 9.15 -3.77
N ALA A 28 -8.45 8.30 -4.44
CA ALA A 28 -8.68 8.01 -5.85
C ALA A 28 -10.01 7.25 -5.94
N PRO A 29 -11.05 7.80 -6.61
CA PRO A 29 -12.32 7.09 -6.74
C PRO A 29 -12.08 5.77 -7.47
N LEU A 30 -12.59 4.70 -6.90
CA LEU A 30 -12.52 3.40 -7.55
C LEU A 30 -13.46 3.39 -8.76
N PRO A 31 -13.02 2.85 -9.91
CA PRO A 31 -13.88 2.69 -11.08
C PRO A 31 -15.03 1.71 -10.81
N ASP A 32 -16.12 1.82 -11.56
CA ASP A 32 -17.35 1.05 -11.36
C ASP A 32 -17.12 -0.46 -11.19
N PRO A 33 -16.24 -1.12 -11.98
CA PRO A 33 -16.02 -2.56 -11.84
C PRO A 33 -15.50 -2.99 -10.47
N VAL A 34 -14.80 -2.11 -9.74
CA VAL A 34 -14.21 -2.45 -8.43
C VAL A 34 -14.86 -1.71 -7.26
N LYS A 35 -16.09 -1.21 -7.44
CA LYS A 35 -16.88 -0.62 -6.33
C LYS A 35 -17.41 -1.66 -5.36
N THR A 36 -17.75 -2.86 -5.86
CA THR A 36 -18.26 -3.96 -5.02
C THR A 36 -17.42 -5.22 -5.27
N PRO A 37 -16.13 -5.21 -4.88
CA PRO A 37 -15.24 -6.33 -5.16
C PRO A 37 -15.46 -7.47 -4.17
N TYR A 38 -15.28 -8.72 -4.64
CA TYR A 38 -15.07 -9.88 -3.80
C TYR A 38 -13.58 -10.16 -3.70
N LEU A 39 -13.08 -10.37 -2.48
CA LEU A 39 -11.69 -10.77 -2.24
C LEU A 39 -11.59 -12.29 -2.15
N GLU A 40 -11.02 -12.90 -3.19
CA GLU A 40 -10.67 -14.32 -3.22
C GLU A 40 -9.22 -14.46 -2.73
N VAL A 41 -9.05 -14.98 -1.53
CA VAL A 41 -7.77 -14.98 -0.82
C VAL A 41 -7.49 -16.35 -0.18
N PRO A 42 -6.24 -16.83 -0.20
CA PRO A 42 -5.85 -18.08 0.46
C PRO A 42 -5.90 -17.95 1.98
N ASP A 43 -5.47 -16.79 2.52
CA ASP A 43 -5.49 -16.50 3.94
C ASP A 43 -6.14 -15.12 4.21
N ARG A 44 -7.27 -15.16 4.92
CA ARG A 44 -8.00 -13.94 5.31
C ARG A 44 -7.34 -13.18 6.47
N GLN A 45 -6.42 -13.82 7.19
CA GLN A 45 -5.76 -13.24 8.35
C GLN A 45 -4.41 -12.57 7.99
N SER A 46 -3.93 -12.70 6.76
CA SER A 46 -2.66 -12.10 6.36
C SER A 46 -2.67 -10.58 6.52
N ASP A 47 -1.52 -10.02 6.88
CA ASP A 47 -1.34 -8.57 7.07
C ASP A 47 -1.65 -7.80 5.80
N PHE A 48 -1.29 -8.36 4.64
CA PHE A 48 -1.59 -7.76 3.34
C PHE A 48 -3.10 -7.73 3.07
N VAL A 49 -3.81 -8.87 3.23
CA VAL A 49 -5.25 -8.94 2.99
C VAL A 49 -6.02 -7.99 3.91
N GLN A 50 -5.63 -7.89 5.17
CA GLN A 50 -6.23 -6.96 6.11
C GLN A 50 -5.96 -5.49 5.71
N SER A 51 -4.75 -5.18 5.22
CA SER A 51 -4.39 -3.84 4.74
C SER A 51 -5.15 -3.48 3.46
N LEU A 52 -5.21 -4.40 2.48
CA LEU A 52 -5.97 -4.21 1.25
C LEU A 52 -7.46 -4.02 1.53
N ARG A 53 -8.04 -4.81 2.45
CA ARG A 53 -9.43 -4.66 2.86
C ARG A 53 -9.70 -3.28 3.45
N ARG A 54 -8.85 -2.79 4.35
CA ARG A 54 -8.95 -1.43 4.91
C ARG A 54 -8.84 -0.36 3.83
N ALA A 55 -7.88 -0.52 2.91
CA ALA A 55 -7.67 0.42 1.80
C ALA A 55 -8.89 0.48 0.88
N LEU A 56 -9.48 -0.65 0.49
CA LEU A 56 -10.70 -0.70 -0.32
C LEU A 56 -11.87 0.02 0.38
N LEU A 57 -12.14 -0.32 1.64
CA LEU A 57 -13.23 0.30 2.42
C LEU A 57 -13.02 1.82 2.58
N SER A 58 -11.79 2.27 2.87
CA SER A 58 -11.49 3.70 3.03
C SER A 58 -11.62 4.48 1.71
N ASN A 59 -11.51 3.82 0.56
CA ASN A 59 -11.73 4.40 -0.76
C ASN A 59 -13.17 4.21 -1.27
N GLY A 60 -14.10 3.79 -0.41
CA GLY A 60 -15.53 3.72 -0.71
C GLY A 60 -15.99 2.44 -1.40
N ALA A 61 -15.17 1.39 -1.43
CA ALA A 61 -15.62 0.08 -1.88
C ALA A 61 -16.57 -0.58 -0.87
N HIS A 62 -17.52 -1.37 -1.37
CA HIS A 62 -18.40 -2.22 -0.58
C HIS A 62 -18.04 -3.67 -0.85
N LEU A 63 -17.31 -4.32 0.06
CA LEU A 63 -16.88 -5.69 -0.14
C LEU A 63 -18.06 -6.66 -0.22
N ALA A 64 -18.17 -7.38 -1.33
CA ALA A 64 -19.15 -8.44 -1.50
C ALA A 64 -18.85 -9.60 -0.53
N ARG A 65 -19.91 -10.21 0.00
CA ARG A 65 -19.78 -11.40 0.87
C ARG A 65 -19.63 -12.68 0.06
N GLU A 66 -20.19 -12.69 -1.13
CA GLU A 66 -20.22 -13.83 -2.05
C GLU A 66 -19.76 -13.40 -3.44
N LYS A 67 -19.10 -14.31 -4.15
CA LYS A 67 -18.57 -14.07 -5.49
C LYS A 67 -19.67 -13.66 -6.50
N GLY A 68 -20.86 -14.25 -6.37
CA GLY A 68 -22.00 -13.97 -7.26
C GLY A 68 -22.62 -12.58 -7.10
N GLN A 69 -22.33 -11.86 -6.01
CA GLN A 69 -22.80 -10.50 -5.74
C GLN A 69 -21.77 -9.42 -6.08
N ALA A 70 -20.60 -9.84 -6.51
CA ALA A 70 -19.47 -8.93 -6.74
C ALA A 70 -19.52 -8.33 -8.15
N SER A 71 -19.16 -7.05 -8.25
CA SER A 71 -18.91 -6.39 -9.54
C SER A 71 -17.59 -6.84 -10.17
N ALA A 72 -16.61 -7.21 -9.34
CA ALA A 72 -15.36 -7.83 -9.75
C ALA A 72 -14.82 -8.77 -8.66
N VAL A 73 -13.97 -9.69 -9.06
CA VAL A 73 -13.22 -10.58 -8.17
C VAL A 73 -11.76 -10.21 -8.21
N VAL A 74 -11.24 -9.84 -7.05
CA VAL A 74 -9.79 -9.60 -6.84
C VAL A 74 -9.23 -10.88 -6.22
N SER A 75 -8.51 -11.66 -7.02
CA SER A 75 -7.91 -12.93 -6.59
C SER A 75 -6.47 -12.71 -6.18
N ILE A 76 -6.13 -13.04 -4.94
CA ILE A 76 -4.76 -13.03 -4.43
C ILE A 76 -4.20 -14.45 -4.59
N VAL A 77 -3.26 -14.60 -5.52
CA VAL A 77 -2.67 -15.91 -5.87
C VAL A 77 -1.35 -16.17 -5.18
N LYS A 78 -0.72 -15.13 -4.66
CA LYS A 78 0.55 -15.19 -3.94
C LYS A 78 0.56 -14.17 -2.82
N ASP A 79 0.95 -14.58 -1.64
CA ASP A 79 1.12 -13.75 -0.45
C ASP A 79 2.28 -14.36 0.32
N ASN A 80 3.49 -13.86 0.06
CA ASN A 80 4.72 -14.49 0.54
C ASN A 80 5.73 -13.47 1.04
N LEU A 81 6.20 -13.69 2.27
CA LEU A 81 7.25 -12.91 2.90
C LEU A 81 8.50 -13.79 3.05
N THR A 82 9.61 -13.35 2.49
CA THR A 82 10.91 -14.02 2.58
C THR A 82 11.91 -13.15 3.32
N ARG A 83 12.85 -13.79 4.02
CA ARG A 83 13.95 -13.12 4.70
C ARG A 83 15.26 -13.80 4.36
N ARG A 84 16.29 -13.03 4.04
CA ARG A 84 17.64 -13.51 3.80
C ARG A 84 18.68 -12.70 4.57
N VAL A 85 19.77 -13.34 4.96
CA VAL A 85 20.94 -12.65 5.52
C VAL A 85 21.69 -11.97 4.38
N VAL A 86 21.99 -10.68 4.52
CA VAL A 86 22.75 -9.91 3.53
C VAL A 86 24.11 -9.47 4.04
N SER A 87 24.33 -9.52 5.35
CA SER A 87 25.62 -9.18 5.96
C SER A 87 25.84 -10.01 7.22
N VAL A 88 27.09 -10.39 7.46
CA VAL A 88 27.55 -11.05 8.69
C VAL A 88 28.61 -10.19 9.39
N SER A 89 28.70 -10.31 10.71
CA SER A 89 29.72 -9.68 11.54
C SER A 89 31.07 -10.37 11.39
N ALA A 90 32.12 -9.78 11.97
CA ALA A 90 33.46 -10.40 12.05
C ALA A 90 33.49 -11.76 12.80
N THR A 91 32.47 -12.03 13.63
CA THR A 91 32.28 -13.29 14.36
C THR A 91 31.32 -14.26 13.63
N ASN A 92 31.09 -14.04 12.34
CA ASN A 92 30.20 -14.84 11.48
C ASN A 92 28.74 -14.93 11.96
N GLN A 93 28.27 -13.91 12.71
CA GLN A 93 26.88 -13.79 13.12
C GLN A 93 26.12 -12.89 12.14
N PRO A 94 24.83 -13.17 11.83
CA PRO A 94 24.02 -12.30 11.00
C PRO A 94 23.98 -10.87 11.56
N ASN A 95 24.30 -9.88 10.71
CA ASN A 95 24.32 -8.47 11.08
C ASN A 95 23.22 -7.67 10.38
N GLN A 96 22.84 -8.08 9.15
CA GLN A 96 21.76 -7.46 8.40
C GLN A 96 20.90 -8.51 7.73
N TYR A 97 19.61 -8.27 7.76
CA TYR A 97 18.61 -9.05 7.02
C TYR A 97 17.94 -8.19 5.97
N GLU A 98 17.63 -8.79 4.84
CA GLU A 98 16.73 -8.25 3.85
C GLU A 98 15.42 -9.04 3.90
N VAL A 99 14.31 -8.32 3.99
CA VAL A 99 12.96 -8.87 3.92
C VAL A 99 12.34 -8.44 2.61
N THR A 100 11.82 -9.38 1.85
CA THR A 100 11.04 -9.13 0.64
C THR A 100 9.64 -9.69 0.81
N TYR A 101 8.65 -8.83 0.68
CA TYR A 101 7.24 -9.19 0.68
C TYR A 101 6.71 -9.11 -0.74
N THR A 102 6.18 -10.21 -1.28
CA THR A 102 5.67 -10.30 -2.65
C THR A 102 4.22 -10.74 -2.64
N VAL A 103 3.41 -10.02 -3.39
CA VAL A 103 1.98 -10.31 -3.59
C VAL A 103 1.70 -10.46 -5.08
N GLY A 104 1.08 -11.58 -5.45
CA GLY A 104 0.54 -11.82 -6.80
C GLY A 104 -0.98 -11.70 -6.78
N PHE A 105 -1.54 -10.99 -7.75
CA PHE A 105 -2.98 -10.78 -7.84
C PHE A 105 -3.46 -10.66 -9.29
N SER A 106 -4.76 -10.90 -9.49
CA SER A 106 -5.47 -10.67 -10.75
C SER A 106 -6.87 -10.12 -10.47
N VAL A 107 -7.52 -9.54 -11.48
CA VAL A 107 -8.87 -8.99 -11.37
C VAL A 107 -9.73 -9.45 -12.54
N THR A 108 -10.89 -10.01 -12.23
CA THR A 108 -11.88 -10.44 -13.23
C THR A 108 -13.25 -9.84 -12.93
N ALA A 109 -14.07 -9.58 -13.95
CA ALA A 109 -15.46 -9.17 -13.83
C ALA A 109 -16.32 -10.11 -14.70
N GLY A 110 -17.02 -11.05 -14.06
CA GLY A 110 -17.63 -12.18 -14.78
C GLY A 110 -16.56 -12.96 -15.54
N ASP A 111 -16.76 -13.15 -16.83
CA ASP A 111 -15.80 -13.86 -17.71
C ASP A 111 -14.70 -12.95 -18.29
N LYS A 112 -14.76 -11.64 -18.01
CA LYS A 112 -13.79 -10.66 -18.53
C LYS A 112 -12.63 -10.51 -17.57
N GLU A 113 -11.42 -10.72 -18.06
CA GLU A 113 -10.20 -10.35 -17.35
C GLU A 113 -9.99 -8.83 -17.45
N LEU A 114 -10.07 -8.14 -16.30
CA LEU A 114 -9.81 -6.69 -16.22
C LEU A 114 -8.32 -6.42 -16.02
N LEU A 115 -7.67 -7.27 -15.24
CA LEU A 115 -6.24 -7.16 -14.96
C LEU A 115 -5.64 -8.57 -14.94
N PRO A 116 -4.68 -8.87 -15.84
CA PRO A 116 -3.98 -10.15 -15.82
C PRO A 116 -3.19 -10.30 -14.53
N GLN A 117 -2.74 -11.51 -14.25
CA GLN A 117 -1.93 -11.78 -13.08
C GLN A 117 -0.66 -10.93 -13.08
N GLN A 118 -0.45 -10.19 -12.01
CA GLN A 118 0.71 -9.33 -11.79
C GLN A 118 1.27 -9.59 -10.41
N GLU A 119 2.55 -9.22 -10.22
CA GLU A 119 3.21 -9.23 -8.92
C GLU A 119 3.61 -7.81 -8.53
N VAL A 120 3.47 -7.50 -7.24
CA VAL A 120 4.05 -6.33 -6.59
C VAL A 120 4.92 -6.80 -5.44
N SER A 121 6.03 -6.12 -5.20
CA SER A 121 6.94 -6.47 -4.12
C SER A 121 7.46 -5.22 -3.41
N ALA A 122 7.70 -5.36 -2.12
CA ALA A 122 8.39 -4.38 -1.30
C ALA A 122 9.59 -5.06 -0.65
N THR A 123 10.72 -4.36 -0.57
CA THR A 123 11.95 -4.86 0.06
C THR A 123 12.42 -3.87 1.11
N ARG A 124 12.81 -4.39 2.28
CA ARG A 124 13.38 -3.62 3.38
C ARG A 124 14.61 -4.32 3.92
N THR A 125 15.61 -3.55 4.30
CA THR A 125 16.80 -4.06 4.99
C THR A 125 16.82 -3.50 6.40
N TYR A 126 17.13 -4.36 7.38
CA TYR A 126 17.29 -3.94 8.76
C TYR A 126 18.50 -4.61 9.42
N SER A 127 19.11 -3.89 10.37
CA SER A 127 20.25 -4.41 11.15
C SER A 127 19.75 -5.30 12.29
N PHE A 128 20.50 -6.37 12.55
CA PHE A 128 20.22 -7.29 13.64
C PHE A 128 21.23 -7.06 14.78
N ASP A 129 20.73 -6.72 15.98
CA ASP A 129 21.50 -6.68 17.22
C ASP A 129 20.94 -7.73 18.19
N GLU A 130 21.75 -8.74 18.51
CA GLU A 130 21.35 -9.82 19.42
C GLU A 130 21.00 -9.33 20.84
N ARG A 131 21.53 -8.16 21.23
CA ARG A 131 21.27 -7.57 22.55
C ARG A 131 19.85 -7.07 22.75
N LEU A 132 19.11 -6.92 21.64
CA LEU A 132 17.75 -6.35 21.60
C LEU A 132 16.67 -7.40 21.32
N LEU A 133 16.93 -8.68 21.55
CA LEU A 133 16.04 -9.80 21.20
C LEU A 133 14.59 -9.66 21.67
N LEU A 134 14.37 -9.08 22.87
CA LEU A 134 13.02 -8.89 23.43
C LEU A 134 12.22 -7.76 22.74
N ALA A 135 12.91 -6.73 22.24
CA ALA A 135 12.27 -5.64 21.50
C ALA A 135 11.95 -6.04 20.05
N LYS A 136 12.61 -7.08 19.53
CA LYS A 136 12.65 -7.41 18.11
C LYS A 136 11.39 -8.04 17.55
N GLY A 137 10.65 -8.82 18.34
CA GLY A 137 9.37 -9.36 17.88
C GLY A 137 8.40 -8.26 17.46
N HIS A 138 8.40 -7.15 18.20
CA HIS A 138 7.55 -5.99 17.89
C HIS A 138 8.03 -5.22 16.63
N GLU A 139 9.35 -5.08 16.43
CA GLU A 139 9.90 -4.43 15.23
C GLU A 139 9.59 -5.22 13.95
N ASP A 140 9.70 -6.55 13.98
CA ASP A 140 9.38 -7.42 12.85
C ASP A 140 7.90 -7.32 12.48
N ASP A 141 6.99 -7.26 13.46
CA ASP A 141 5.55 -7.11 13.24
C ASP A 141 5.21 -5.73 12.64
N VAL A 142 5.82 -4.65 13.17
CA VAL A 142 5.66 -3.29 12.63
C VAL A 142 6.18 -3.21 11.19
N LEU A 143 7.37 -3.75 10.92
CA LEU A 143 7.95 -3.77 9.58
C LEU A 143 7.04 -4.51 8.59
N ARG A 144 6.53 -5.69 8.98
CA ARG A 144 5.60 -6.48 8.16
C ARG A 144 4.32 -5.72 7.87
N ALA A 145 3.73 -5.10 8.89
CA ALA A 145 2.50 -4.31 8.73
C ALA A 145 2.72 -3.09 7.83
N ASP A 146 3.88 -2.43 7.89
CA ASP A 146 4.23 -1.32 7.02
C ASP A 146 4.39 -1.77 5.56
N MET A 147 5.13 -2.85 5.33
CA MET A 147 5.28 -3.44 4.00
C MET A 147 3.93 -3.88 3.41
N ALA A 148 3.06 -4.46 4.24
CA ALA A 148 1.71 -4.85 3.83
C ALA A 148 0.86 -3.65 3.40
N ARG A 149 0.98 -2.50 4.08
CA ARG A 149 0.31 -1.25 3.69
C ARG A 149 0.85 -0.71 2.36
N ASP A 150 2.17 -0.66 2.21
CA ASP A 150 2.81 -0.21 0.96
C ASP A 150 2.33 -1.05 -0.24
N LEU A 151 2.28 -2.38 -0.07
CA LEU A 151 1.79 -3.30 -1.12
C LEU A 151 0.30 -3.11 -1.40
N ALA A 152 -0.52 -2.92 -0.36
CA ALA A 152 -1.94 -2.63 -0.53
C ALA A 152 -2.15 -1.33 -1.33
N ASP A 153 -1.36 -0.29 -1.06
CA ASP A 153 -1.40 0.96 -1.82
C ASP A 153 -0.95 0.79 -3.27
N MET A 154 0.04 -0.08 -3.53
CA MET A 154 0.45 -0.43 -4.91
C MET A 154 -0.71 -1.11 -5.65
N VAL A 155 -1.37 -2.08 -5.03
CA VAL A 155 -2.54 -2.76 -5.61
C VAL A 155 -3.68 -1.77 -5.82
N MET A 156 -3.99 -0.90 -4.84
CA MET A 156 -5.01 0.12 -4.97
C MET A 156 -4.78 1.04 -6.18
N ARG A 157 -3.54 1.47 -6.42
CA ARG A 157 -3.21 2.26 -7.61
C ARG A 157 -3.51 1.52 -8.92
N ARG A 158 -3.25 0.20 -8.97
CA ARG A 158 -3.59 -0.62 -10.15
C ARG A 158 -5.11 -0.75 -10.33
N LEU A 159 -5.84 -0.95 -9.22
CA LEU A 159 -7.31 -1.02 -9.25
C LEU A 159 -7.95 0.31 -9.66
N SER A 160 -7.38 1.45 -9.27
CA SER A 160 -7.87 2.78 -9.63
C SER A 160 -7.59 3.16 -11.10
N SER A 161 -6.72 2.42 -11.79
CA SER A 161 -6.39 2.65 -13.20
C SER A 161 -7.17 1.75 -14.18
N LEU A 162 -8.10 0.93 -13.69
CA LEU A 162 -9.02 0.12 -14.50
C LEU A 162 -10.12 0.99 -15.12
#